data_eae8e447090124db22b62d5ab3a3275b
#
_entry.id   eae8e447090124db22b62d5ab3a3275b
#
_cell.length_a   1.000
_cell.length_b   1.000
_cell.length_c   1.000
_cell.angle_alpha   90.00
_cell.angle_beta   90.00
_cell.angle_gamma   90.00
#
_symmetry.space_group_name_H-M   'P 1'
#
loop_
_entity.id
_entity.type
_entity.pdbx_description
1 polymer ?
#
loop_
_entity_poly.entity_id
_entity_poly.type
_entity_poly.pdbx_seq_one_letter_code
_entity_poly.pdbx_strand_id
1 'polypeptide(L)'
;ERKQNLIPVKLSNGKTIKLSSGKHNEVQAAIVHNFAARFANGGSVLYLGDTAKKDLFVDEKKLKELRIPIDQHSKLPDVVIYDEKKNWLFLIEAVTSHGPVSPKRIVELEEFLKGCKAGKIYVTAFLDFTEFKKHSNNIAWETEVWLADTPDHMIHFNGDRFMGPR
;
A
#
# COMPACT_ATOMS: atom_id res chain seq x y z
N GLU A 1 26.23 -16.82 -14.19
CA GLU A 1 24.80 -16.66 -13.83
C GLU A 1 24.66 -15.82 -12.60
N ARG A 2 23.97 -14.69 -12.75
CA ARG A 2 23.69 -13.84 -11.60
C ARG A 2 22.51 -14.43 -10.84
N LYS A 3 22.75 -14.90 -9.62
CA LYS A 3 21.65 -15.22 -8.71
C LYS A 3 20.87 -13.94 -8.47
N GLN A 4 19.60 -13.93 -8.83
CA GLN A 4 18.71 -12.83 -8.50
C GLN A 4 18.54 -12.80 -6.99
N ASN A 5 18.88 -11.67 -6.38
CA ASN A 5 18.64 -11.45 -4.95
C ASN A 5 17.15 -11.15 -4.77
N LEU A 6 16.37 -12.21 -4.55
CA LEU A 6 14.95 -12.08 -4.29
C LEU A 6 14.72 -11.58 -2.86
N ILE A 7 13.71 -10.74 -2.69
CA ILE A 7 13.35 -10.18 -1.40
C ILE A 7 12.25 -11.05 -0.78
N PRO A 8 12.52 -11.79 0.31
CA PRO A 8 11.48 -12.58 0.95
C PRO A 8 10.50 -11.71 1.72
N VAL A 9 9.22 -12.00 1.58
CA VAL A 9 8.15 -11.30 2.30
C VAL A 9 7.27 -12.35 2.98
N LYS A 10 7.21 -12.28 4.31
CA LYS A 10 6.36 -13.15 5.11
C LYS A 10 5.00 -12.49 5.31
N LEU A 11 3.95 -13.15 4.82
CA LEU A 11 2.59 -12.69 4.98
C LEU A 11 2.02 -13.11 6.34
N SER A 12 0.95 -12.43 6.77
CA SER A 12 0.28 -12.71 8.04
C SER A 12 -0.28 -14.13 8.14
N ASN A 13 -0.56 -14.78 7.01
CA ASN A 13 -1.03 -16.17 6.97
C ASN A 13 0.10 -17.21 7.09
N GLY A 14 1.34 -16.77 7.31
CA GLY A 14 2.51 -17.65 7.42
C GLY A 14 3.18 -17.98 6.09
N LYS A 15 2.55 -17.68 4.96
CA LYS A 15 3.17 -17.86 3.65
C LYS A 15 4.33 -16.88 3.45
N THR A 16 5.40 -17.37 2.81
CA THR A 16 6.50 -16.51 2.36
C THR A 16 6.46 -16.44 0.84
N ILE A 17 6.45 -15.23 0.31
CA ILE A 17 6.57 -14.95 -1.10
C ILE A 17 7.88 -14.22 -1.36
N LYS A 18 8.33 -14.19 -2.61
CA LYS A 18 9.59 -13.56 -2.97
C LYS A 18 9.34 -12.47 -4.02
N LEU A 19 9.72 -11.26 -3.68
CA LEU A 19 9.73 -10.13 -4.60
C LEU A 19 11.01 -10.10 -5.41
N SER A 20 10.94 -9.59 -6.62
CA SER A 20 12.12 -9.29 -7.42
C SER A 20 12.97 -8.23 -6.70
N SER A 21 14.29 -8.22 -6.96
CA SER A 21 15.17 -7.21 -6.38
C SER A 21 14.83 -5.81 -6.92
N GLY A 22 15.14 -4.79 -6.13
CA GLY A 22 14.97 -3.39 -6.50
C GLY A 22 14.40 -2.54 -5.39
N LYS A 23 14.62 -1.23 -5.49
CA LYS A 23 14.18 -0.27 -4.45
C LYS A 23 12.67 -0.26 -4.25
N HIS A 24 11.91 -0.32 -5.35
CA HIS A 24 10.46 -0.34 -5.28
C HIS A 24 9.95 -1.53 -4.44
N ASN A 25 10.48 -2.72 -4.71
CA ASN A 25 10.09 -3.92 -4.00
C ASN A 25 10.63 -3.96 -2.57
N GLU A 26 11.76 -3.30 -2.30
CA GLU A 26 12.24 -3.10 -0.93
C GLU A 26 11.26 -2.27 -0.11
N VAL A 27 10.70 -1.20 -0.70
CA VAL A 27 9.66 -0.40 -0.04
C VAL A 27 8.40 -1.25 0.19
N GLN A 28 8.00 -2.06 -0.78
CA GLN A 28 6.85 -2.96 -0.62
C GLN A 28 7.07 -3.98 0.50
N ALA A 29 8.25 -4.57 0.60
CA ALA A 29 8.59 -5.48 1.69
C ALA A 29 8.52 -4.77 3.06
N ALA A 30 9.04 -3.55 3.14
CA ALA A 30 8.97 -2.75 4.35
C ALA A 30 7.52 -2.42 4.75
N ILE A 31 6.65 -2.16 3.78
CA ILE A 31 5.22 -1.95 4.03
C ILE A 31 4.62 -3.18 4.72
N VAL A 32 4.84 -4.35 4.16
CA VAL A 32 4.28 -5.59 4.70
C VAL A 32 4.84 -5.91 6.10
N HIS A 33 6.15 -5.75 6.29
CA HIS A 33 6.81 -6.12 7.55
C HIS A 33 6.69 -5.05 8.63
N ASN A 34 6.84 -3.79 8.27
CA ASN A 34 6.98 -2.70 9.25
C ASN A 34 5.73 -1.84 9.38
N PHE A 35 5.15 -1.42 8.27
CA PHE A 35 3.93 -0.61 8.30
C PHE A 35 2.75 -1.40 8.86
N ALA A 36 2.53 -2.61 8.35
CA ALA A 36 1.38 -3.42 8.76
C ALA A 36 1.37 -3.71 10.27
N ALA A 37 2.54 -4.02 10.83
CA ALA A 37 2.66 -4.30 12.26
C ALA A 37 2.33 -3.09 13.13
N ARG A 38 2.69 -1.88 12.67
CA ARG A 38 2.53 -0.65 13.45
C ARG A 38 1.18 0.01 13.29
N PHE A 39 0.66 0.06 12.07
CA PHE A 39 -0.51 0.88 11.75
C PHE A 39 -1.75 0.09 11.34
N ALA A 40 -1.59 -1.18 10.99
CA ALA A 40 -2.69 -2.03 10.53
C ALA A 40 -2.94 -3.26 11.43
N ASN A 41 -2.46 -3.24 12.67
CA ASN A 41 -2.60 -4.35 13.63
C ASN A 41 -2.18 -5.71 13.07
N GLY A 42 -1.10 -5.73 12.26
CA GLY A 42 -0.69 -6.94 11.57
C GLY A 42 -1.72 -7.44 10.57
N GLY A 43 -2.47 -6.55 9.96
CA GLY A 43 -3.57 -6.87 9.06
C GLY A 43 -3.17 -7.74 7.88
N SER A 44 -4.17 -8.31 7.23
CA SER A 44 -3.97 -9.23 6.10
C SER A 44 -3.62 -8.49 4.84
N VAL A 45 -2.58 -8.95 4.13
CA VAL A 45 -2.28 -8.47 2.78
C VAL A 45 -3.31 -9.07 1.83
N LEU A 46 -4.03 -8.22 1.11
CA LEU A 46 -5.02 -8.65 0.13
C LEU A 46 -4.49 -8.60 -1.30
N TYR A 47 -3.55 -7.72 -1.54
CA TYR A 47 -2.92 -7.57 -2.84
C TYR A 47 -1.48 -7.11 -2.67
N LEU A 48 -0.59 -7.67 -3.48
CA LEU A 48 0.80 -7.26 -3.55
C LEU A 48 1.26 -7.43 -5.00
N GLY A 49 1.65 -6.32 -5.62
CA GLY A 49 2.23 -6.33 -6.97
C GLY A 49 3.73 -6.52 -6.92
N ASP A 50 4.31 -6.83 -8.07
CA ASP A 50 5.76 -6.92 -8.26
C ASP A 50 6.11 -6.19 -9.56
N THR A 51 7.24 -5.52 -9.58
CA THR A 51 7.72 -4.83 -10.79
C THR A 51 7.90 -5.78 -11.98
N ALA A 52 8.25 -7.05 -11.72
CA ALA A 52 8.42 -8.06 -12.76
C ALA A 52 7.14 -8.88 -12.99
N LYS A 53 6.33 -9.07 -11.94
CA LYS A 53 5.07 -9.82 -12.00
C LYS A 53 3.97 -9.00 -11.37
N LYS A 54 3.06 -8.45 -12.16
CA LYS A 54 2.05 -7.49 -11.68
C LYS A 54 1.23 -7.98 -10.50
N ASP A 55 0.77 -9.22 -10.52
CA ASP A 55 -0.09 -9.77 -9.48
C ASP A 55 0.63 -10.89 -8.74
N LEU A 56 1.60 -10.54 -7.90
CA LEU A 56 2.39 -11.52 -7.16
C LEU A 56 1.55 -12.26 -6.12
N PHE A 57 0.68 -11.54 -5.43
CA PHE A 57 -0.23 -12.12 -4.44
C PHE A 57 -1.58 -11.42 -4.52
N VAL A 58 -2.64 -12.21 -4.59
CA VAL A 58 -4.02 -11.71 -4.63
C VAL A 58 -4.89 -12.62 -3.75
N ASP A 59 -5.51 -12.05 -2.71
CA ASP A 59 -6.51 -12.74 -1.93
C ASP A 59 -7.89 -12.47 -2.55
N GLU A 60 -8.22 -13.21 -3.58
CA GLU A 60 -9.46 -13.01 -4.34
C GLU A 60 -10.71 -13.19 -3.49
N LYS A 61 -10.70 -14.16 -2.58
CA LYS A 61 -11.83 -14.43 -1.70
C LYS A 61 -12.16 -13.22 -0.83
N LYS A 62 -11.14 -12.64 -0.18
CA LYS A 62 -11.33 -11.49 0.70
C LYS A 62 -11.68 -10.23 -0.07
N LEU A 63 -11.04 -10.00 -1.22
CA LEU A 63 -11.39 -8.88 -2.09
C LEU A 63 -12.86 -8.96 -2.52
N LYS A 64 -13.33 -10.14 -2.89
CA LYS A 64 -14.72 -10.37 -3.27
C LYS A 64 -15.68 -10.11 -2.09
N GLU A 65 -15.34 -10.61 -0.90
CA GLU A 65 -16.12 -10.35 0.31
C GLU A 65 -16.26 -8.87 0.61
N LEU A 66 -15.20 -8.10 0.37
CA LEU A 66 -15.20 -6.65 0.55
C LEU A 66 -15.81 -5.88 -0.64
N ARG A 67 -16.29 -6.59 -1.65
CA ARG A 67 -16.88 -6.02 -2.87
C ARG A 67 -15.90 -5.15 -3.66
N ILE A 68 -14.65 -5.59 -3.71
CA ILE A 68 -13.64 -4.97 -4.55
C ILE A 68 -13.55 -5.77 -5.86
N PRO A 69 -13.64 -5.11 -7.04
CA PRO A 69 -13.59 -5.82 -8.31
C PRO A 69 -12.29 -6.59 -8.48
N ILE A 70 -12.38 -7.88 -8.76
CA ILE A 70 -11.21 -8.77 -8.89
C ILE A 70 -10.71 -8.90 -10.32
N ASP A 71 -11.47 -8.46 -11.30
CA ASP A 71 -11.13 -8.51 -12.72
C ASP A 71 -10.31 -7.30 -13.20
N GLN A 72 -10.07 -6.33 -12.32
CA GLN A 72 -9.38 -5.08 -12.65
C GLN A 72 -8.23 -4.80 -11.66
N HIS A 73 -7.41 -5.81 -11.39
CA HIS A 73 -6.28 -5.71 -10.46
C HIS A 73 -5.31 -4.57 -10.80
N SER A 74 -5.18 -4.22 -12.09
CA SER A 74 -4.32 -3.12 -12.53
C SER A 74 -4.71 -1.75 -11.96
N LYS A 75 -5.93 -1.62 -11.42
CA LYS A 75 -6.39 -0.40 -10.76
C LYS A 75 -6.03 -0.33 -9.28
N LEU A 76 -5.65 -1.48 -8.69
CA LEU A 76 -5.23 -1.50 -7.28
C LEU A 76 -3.85 -0.84 -7.11
N PRO A 77 -3.60 -0.24 -5.94
CA PRO A 77 -2.26 0.25 -5.63
C PRO A 77 -1.29 -0.91 -5.41
N ASP A 78 -0.03 -0.59 -5.17
CA ASP A 78 1.04 -1.60 -5.04
C ASP A 78 0.78 -2.59 -3.91
N VAL A 79 0.22 -2.12 -2.78
CA VAL A 79 -0.07 -2.96 -1.63
C VAL A 79 -1.45 -2.61 -1.08
N VAL A 80 -2.26 -3.62 -0.80
CA VAL A 80 -3.55 -3.46 -0.13
C VAL A 80 -3.53 -4.32 1.13
N ILE A 81 -3.77 -3.68 2.28
CA ILE A 81 -3.80 -4.34 3.59
C ILE A 81 -5.14 -4.06 4.26
N TYR A 82 -5.72 -5.09 4.87
CA TYR A 82 -7.00 -4.98 5.56
C TYR A 82 -6.84 -5.24 7.05
N ASP A 83 -7.25 -4.28 7.86
CA ASP A 83 -7.36 -4.41 9.31
C ASP A 83 -8.80 -4.81 9.63
N GLU A 84 -9.00 -6.08 9.88
CA GLU A 84 -10.34 -6.63 10.14
C GLU A 84 -10.97 -6.09 11.42
N LYS A 85 -10.16 -5.84 12.45
CA LYS A 85 -10.66 -5.36 13.75
C LYS A 85 -11.33 -3.99 13.63
N LYS A 86 -10.74 -3.09 12.84
CA LYS A 86 -11.24 -1.74 12.64
C LYS A 86 -12.09 -1.60 11.37
N ASN A 87 -12.13 -2.63 10.53
CA ASN A 87 -12.71 -2.56 9.21
C ASN A 87 -12.11 -1.43 8.38
N TRP A 88 -10.77 -1.36 8.36
CA TRP A 88 -10.01 -0.36 7.62
C TRP A 88 -9.22 -1.01 6.49
N LEU A 89 -9.30 -0.42 5.32
CA LEU A 89 -8.57 -0.84 4.14
C LEU A 89 -7.45 0.17 3.86
N PHE A 90 -6.22 -0.30 3.92
CA PHE A 90 -5.04 0.51 3.60
C PHE A 90 -4.66 0.32 2.14
N LEU A 91 -4.62 1.41 1.41
CA LEU A 91 -4.34 1.46 -0.03
C LEU A 91 -3.01 2.20 -0.19
N ILE A 92 -1.95 1.46 -0.48
CA ILE A 92 -0.58 1.96 -0.33
C ILE A 92 0.15 1.92 -1.67
N GLU A 93 0.60 3.09 -2.12
CA GLU A 93 1.49 3.23 -3.28
C GLU A 93 2.93 3.34 -2.79
N ALA A 94 3.81 2.48 -3.32
CA ALA A 94 5.24 2.58 -3.07
C ALA A 94 5.87 3.45 -4.16
N VAL A 95 6.53 4.53 -3.76
CA VAL A 95 7.05 5.52 -4.71
C VAL A 95 8.58 5.49 -4.72
N THR A 96 9.15 5.20 -5.88
CA THR A 96 10.58 5.32 -6.16
C THR A 96 10.83 6.11 -7.44
N SER A 97 10.16 5.76 -8.52
CA SER A 97 10.29 6.43 -9.83
C SER A 97 8.97 6.96 -10.38
N HIS A 98 7.84 6.43 -9.89
CA HIS A 98 6.50 6.89 -10.28
C HIS A 98 5.93 7.81 -9.20
N GLY A 99 4.88 8.53 -9.55
CA GLY A 99 4.31 9.55 -8.68
C GLY A 99 3.57 9.00 -7.46
N PRO A 100 3.31 9.86 -6.47
CA PRO A 100 2.59 9.53 -5.24
C PRO A 100 1.09 9.36 -5.47
N VAL A 101 0.35 9.12 -4.38
CA VAL A 101 -1.11 9.16 -4.40
C VAL A 101 -1.53 10.61 -4.65
N SER A 102 -1.82 10.92 -5.89
CA SER A 102 -2.23 12.25 -6.36
C SER A 102 -3.74 12.43 -6.23
N PRO A 103 -4.25 13.68 -6.33
CA PRO A 103 -5.70 13.90 -6.37
C PRO A 103 -6.41 13.11 -7.46
N LYS A 104 -5.82 12.99 -8.64
CA LYS A 104 -6.36 12.17 -9.73
C LYS A 104 -6.46 10.70 -9.32
N ARG A 105 -5.42 10.17 -8.69
CA ARG A 105 -5.36 8.78 -8.26
C ARG A 105 -6.41 8.49 -7.19
N ILE A 106 -6.66 9.42 -6.27
CA ILE A 106 -7.73 9.30 -5.26
C ILE A 106 -9.09 9.15 -5.94
N VAL A 107 -9.40 10.00 -6.91
CA VAL A 107 -10.68 9.92 -7.63
C VAL A 107 -10.84 8.57 -8.31
N GLU A 108 -9.80 8.08 -8.96
CA GLU A 108 -9.80 6.76 -9.61
C GLU A 108 -10.04 5.63 -8.61
N LEU A 109 -9.35 5.66 -7.46
CA LEU A 109 -9.49 4.64 -6.42
C LEU A 109 -10.86 4.69 -5.74
N GLU A 110 -11.39 5.87 -5.46
CA GLU A 110 -12.71 6.01 -4.85
C GLU A 110 -13.81 5.46 -5.78
N GLU A 111 -13.74 5.74 -7.07
CA GLU A 111 -14.68 5.18 -8.03
C GLU A 111 -14.53 3.64 -8.11
N PHE A 112 -13.30 3.15 -8.18
CA PHE A 112 -13.03 1.72 -8.24
C PHE A 112 -13.53 0.99 -6.99
N LEU A 113 -13.41 1.62 -5.82
CA LEU A 113 -13.74 1.03 -4.53
C LEU A 113 -15.13 1.42 -4.00
N LYS A 114 -15.97 2.01 -4.83
CA LYS A 114 -17.29 2.52 -4.38
C LYS A 114 -18.19 1.45 -3.76
N GLY A 115 -18.03 0.19 -4.14
CA GLY A 115 -18.78 -0.93 -3.56
C GLY A 115 -18.27 -1.40 -2.20
N CYS A 116 -17.08 -1.00 -1.82
CA CYS A 116 -16.45 -1.40 -0.56
C CYS A 116 -16.91 -0.48 0.58
N LYS A 117 -17.36 -1.08 1.68
CA LYS A 117 -17.87 -0.33 2.85
C LYS A 117 -16.81 -0.12 3.93
N ALA A 118 -15.63 -0.72 3.80
CA ALA A 118 -14.53 -0.51 4.74
C ALA A 118 -14.08 0.95 4.72
N GLY A 119 -13.58 1.44 5.83
CA GLY A 119 -12.92 2.75 5.88
C GLY A 119 -11.63 2.70 5.09
N LYS A 120 -11.41 3.68 4.22
CA LYS A 120 -10.26 3.69 3.32
C LYS A 120 -9.20 4.66 3.80
N ILE A 121 -7.96 4.17 3.90
CA ILE A 121 -6.80 4.97 4.26
C ILE A 121 -5.82 4.90 3.10
N TYR A 122 -5.55 6.04 2.47
CA TYR A 122 -4.64 6.15 1.33
C TYR A 122 -3.26 6.55 1.84
N VAL A 123 -2.25 5.77 1.47
CA VAL A 123 -0.88 5.97 1.93
C VAL A 123 0.08 6.03 0.76
N THR A 124 0.98 7.01 0.77
CA THR A 124 2.15 7.04 -0.10
C THR A 124 3.37 6.66 0.72
N ALA A 125 4.06 5.59 0.34
CA ALA A 125 5.23 5.09 1.04
C ALA A 125 6.51 5.42 0.26
N PHE A 126 7.48 6.00 0.95
CA PHE A 126 8.80 6.32 0.41
C PHE A 126 9.87 5.59 1.20
N LEU A 127 11.04 5.40 0.59
CA LEU A 127 12.18 4.83 1.28
C LEU A 127 12.65 5.74 2.43
N ASP A 128 12.76 7.04 2.14
CA ASP A 128 13.29 8.03 3.07
C ASP A 128 12.71 9.44 2.81
N PHE A 129 13.11 10.38 3.64
CA PHE A 129 12.65 11.77 3.56
C PHE A 129 13.13 12.46 2.27
N THR A 130 14.30 12.10 1.78
CA THR A 130 14.83 12.67 0.53
C THR A 130 13.92 12.34 -0.64
N GLU A 131 13.44 11.11 -0.73
CA GLU A 131 12.48 10.71 -1.77
C GLU A 131 11.13 11.41 -1.59
N PHE A 132 10.66 11.52 -0.35
CA PHE A 132 9.42 12.26 -0.06
C PHE A 132 9.50 13.71 -0.53
N LYS A 133 10.59 14.41 -0.28
CA LYS A 133 10.76 15.81 -0.68
C LYS A 133 10.59 16.01 -2.18
N LYS A 134 11.02 15.06 -3.00
CA LYS A 134 10.90 15.14 -4.46
C LYS A 134 9.46 15.17 -4.95
N HIS A 135 8.55 14.59 -4.18
CA HIS A 135 7.15 14.40 -4.58
C HIS A 135 6.14 15.10 -3.67
N SER A 136 6.61 15.83 -2.65
CA SER A 136 5.73 16.37 -1.59
C SER A 136 4.63 17.29 -2.12
N ASN A 137 4.89 18.02 -3.20
CA ASN A 137 3.92 18.95 -3.78
C ASN A 137 2.81 18.26 -4.61
N ASN A 138 2.95 16.96 -4.88
CA ASN A 138 1.98 16.20 -5.67
C ASN A 138 1.11 15.25 -4.83
N ILE A 139 1.31 15.25 -3.52
CA ILE A 139 0.56 14.40 -2.61
C ILE A 139 -0.83 14.99 -2.38
N ALA A 140 -1.85 14.14 -2.47
CA ALA A 140 -3.24 14.56 -2.24
C ALA A 140 -3.49 14.86 -0.77
N TRP A 141 -4.35 15.84 -0.50
CA TRP A 141 -4.92 16.05 0.83
C TRP A 141 -5.76 14.82 1.27
N GLU A 142 -5.97 14.65 2.51
CA GLU A 142 -6.71 13.54 3.13
C GLU A 142 -6.03 12.18 2.92
N THR A 143 -4.71 12.19 2.76
CA THR A 143 -3.89 10.98 2.64
C THR A 143 -2.74 11.01 3.65
N GLU A 144 -2.07 9.87 3.77
CA GLU A 144 -0.97 9.68 4.70
C GLU A 144 0.33 9.46 3.93
N VAL A 145 1.45 9.81 4.56
CA VAL A 145 2.79 9.51 4.04
C VAL A 145 3.55 8.70 5.07
N TRP A 146 4.18 7.63 4.60
CA TRP A 146 5.01 6.77 5.45
C TRP A 146 6.41 6.65 4.86
N LEU A 147 7.42 6.70 5.75
CA LEU A 147 8.82 6.58 5.39
C LEU A 147 9.40 5.31 5.98
N ALA A 148 9.96 4.45 5.13
CA ALA A 148 10.47 3.14 5.56
C ALA A 148 11.65 3.25 6.54
N ASP A 149 12.48 4.31 6.43
CA ASP A 149 13.62 4.52 7.32
C ASP A 149 13.22 5.07 8.70
N THR A 150 11.99 5.57 8.85
CA THR A 150 11.44 6.02 10.14
C THR A 150 10.07 5.36 10.36
N PRO A 151 10.04 4.04 10.52
CA PRO A 151 8.81 3.26 10.39
C PRO A 151 7.78 3.51 11.49
N ASP A 152 8.17 4.10 12.61
CA ASP A 152 7.28 4.35 13.74
C ASP A 152 6.41 5.60 13.58
N HIS A 153 6.62 6.37 12.53
CA HIS A 153 5.95 7.66 12.33
C HIS A 153 5.21 7.72 11.01
N MET A 154 4.19 8.58 10.96
CA MET A 154 3.43 8.87 9.75
C MET A 154 3.24 10.38 9.63
N ILE A 155 3.28 10.89 8.39
CA ILE A 155 2.95 12.28 8.09
C ILE A 155 1.51 12.31 7.58
N HIS A 156 0.69 13.17 8.18
CA HIS A 156 -0.73 13.26 7.85
C HIS A 156 -1.02 14.51 7.03
N PHE A 157 -1.52 14.33 5.81
CA PHE A 157 -2.04 15.40 4.95
C PHE A 157 -3.56 15.44 5.10
N ASN A 158 -4.02 15.75 6.30
CA ASN A 158 -5.44 15.53 6.62
C ASN A 158 -6.39 16.64 6.16
N GLY A 159 -5.88 17.79 5.75
CA GLY A 159 -6.75 18.86 5.30
C GLY A 159 -7.78 19.27 6.36
N ASP A 160 -9.03 18.92 6.13
CA ASP A 160 -10.13 19.23 7.04
C ASP A 160 -10.43 18.12 8.06
N ARG A 161 -9.77 16.98 7.96
CA ARG A 161 -9.99 15.85 8.86
C ARG A 161 -8.81 15.63 9.78
N PHE A 162 -9.08 15.16 10.96
CA PHE A 162 -8.03 14.94 11.93
C PHE A 162 -7.30 13.62 11.74
N MET A 163 -7.93 12.50 11.82
CA MET A 163 -7.27 11.20 11.64
C MET A 163 -8.29 10.14 11.26
N GLY A 164 -7.80 9.14 10.50
CA GLY A 164 -8.58 7.97 10.16
C GLY A 164 -8.94 7.87 8.68
N PRO A 165 -9.74 6.89 8.33
CA PRO A 165 -10.14 6.66 6.94
C PRO A 165 -11.18 7.66 6.47
N ARG A 166 -11.29 7.75 5.15
CA ARG A 166 -12.32 8.57 4.48
C ARG A 166 -13.60 7.80 4.30
#